data_09d8f4bb7acdec30187e8d0c02535dda
#
_entry.id   09d8f4bb7acdec30187e8d0c02535dda
#
_cell.length_a   1.000
_cell.length_b   1.000
_cell.length_c   1.000
_cell.angle_alpha   90.00
_cell.angle_beta   90.00
_cell.angle_gamma   90.00
#
_symmetry.space_group_name_H-M   'P 1'
#
loop_
_entity.id
_entity.type
_entity.pdbx_description
1 polymer ?
#
loop_
_entity_poly.entity_id
_entity_poly.type
_entity_poly.pdbx_seq_one_letter_code
_entity_poly.pdbx_strand_id
1 'polypeptide(L)'
;MKGVRAIIDTGAGGDCIDDDLARSLGLPVTDEGEISGVGGRHHAYIYTARIWVPHLDRLLFQPFTGVKLKQGEQWHQVILGRGFLRHFRLTYDGSTGAVELEDAE
;
A
#
# COMPACT_ATOMS: atom_id res chain seq x y z
N MET A 1 -12.27 4.21 -5.26
CA MET A 1 -11.98 3.47 -6.49
C MET A 1 -12.03 1.98 -6.24
N LYS A 2 -12.58 1.24 -7.15
CA LYS A 2 -12.67 -0.23 -7.09
C LYS A 2 -11.73 -0.86 -8.11
N GLY A 3 -11.35 -2.10 -7.86
CA GLY A 3 -10.53 -2.87 -8.80
C GLY A 3 -9.05 -2.51 -8.80
N VAL A 4 -8.57 -1.84 -7.76
CA VAL A 4 -7.15 -1.58 -7.61
C VAL A 4 -6.46 -2.87 -7.19
N ARG A 5 -5.40 -3.23 -7.91
CA ARG A 5 -4.61 -4.41 -7.59
C ARG A 5 -3.58 -4.06 -6.53
N ALA A 6 -3.64 -4.76 -5.43
CA ALA A 6 -2.71 -4.56 -4.32
C ALA A 6 -2.06 -5.87 -3.91
N ILE A 7 -0.83 -5.79 -3.47
CA ILE A 7 -0.17 -6.92 -2.82
C ILE A 7 0.03 -6.63 -1.34
N ILE A 8 0.02 -7.67 -0.55
CA ILE A 8 0.36 -7.59 0.87
C ILE A 8 1.83 -7.96 1.01
N ASP A 9 2.61 -7.07 1.59
CA ASP A 9 4.06 -7.26 1.73
C ASP A 9 4.48 -7.00 3.17
N THR A 10 4.62 -8.06 3.94
CA THR A 10 5.05 -7.98 5.34
C THR A 10 6.49 -7.48 5.50
N GLY A 11 7.28 -7.53 4.42
CA GLY A 11 8.64 -7.02 4.40
C GLY A 11 8.72 -5.50 4.22
N ALA A 12 7.64 -4.86 3.79
CA ALA A 12 7.62 -3.41 3.60
C ALA A 12 7.22 -2.71 4.90
N GLY A 13 8.01 -1.72 5.32
CA GLY A 13 7.71 -0.96 6.53
C GLY A 13 6.53 -0.03 6.40
N GLY A 14 6.36 0.57 5.22
CA GLY A 14 5.25 1.46 4.90
C GLY A 14 4.45 0.96 3.72
N ASP A 15 3.48 1.76 3.32
CA ASP A 15 2.62 1.45 2.18
C ASP A 15 3.05 2.27 0.98
N CYS A 16 2.86 1.72 -0.22
CA CYS A 16 3.23 2.39 -1.46
C CYS A 16 2.06 2.36 -2.45
N ILE A 17 2.03 3.36 -3.31
CA ILE A 17 1.05 3.46 -4.39
C ILE A 17 1.76 3.90 -5.66
N ASP A 18 1.31 3.38 -6.79
CA ASP A 18 1.81 3.87 -8.07
C ASP A 18 1.54 5.37 -8.21
N ASP A 19 2.59 6.13 -8.48
CA ASP A 19 2.52 7.59 -8.49
C ASP A 19 1.52 8.13 -9.52
N ASP A 20 1.47 7.51 -10.70
CA ASP A 20 0.51 7.92 -11.74
C ASP A 20 -0.93 7.67 -11.30
N LEU A 21 -1.18 6.53 -10.64
CA LEU A 21 -2.50 6.25 -10.09
C LEU A 21 -2.89 7.28 -9.03
N ALA A 22 -1.99 7.58 -8.12
CA ALA A 22 -2.25 8.56 -7.05
C ALA A 22 -2.63 9.91 -7.63
N ARG A 23 -1.92 10.36 -8.66
CA ARG A 23 -2.23 11.61 -9.34
C ARG A 23 -3.57 11.55 -10.06
N SER A 24 -3.87 10.46 -10.73
CA SER A 24 -5.14 10.30 -11.44
C SER A 24 -6.34 10.31 -10.50
N LEU A 25 -6.16 9.84 -9.27
CA LEU A 25 -7.18 9.86 -8.24
C LEU A 25 -7.30 11.21 -7.53
N GLY A 26 -6.39 12.13 -7.80
CA GLY A 26 -6.37 13.43 -7.14
C GLY A 26 -6.04 13.35 -5.64
N LEU A 27 -5.26 12.36 -5.23
CA LEU A 27 -4.90 12.23 -3.83
C LEU A 27 -4.04 13.41 -3.37
N PRO A 28 -4.29 13.95 -2.17
CA PRO A 28 -3.48 15.06 -1.68
C PRO A 28 -2.06 14.61 -1.36
N VAL A 29 -1.09 15.42 -1.75
CA VAL A 29 0.29 15.27 -1.31
C VAL A 29 0.40 15.90 0.07
N THR A 30 0.71 15.08 1.05
CA THR A 30 0.76 15.53 2.45
C THR A 30 2.17 15.62 2.99
N ASP A 31 3.15 15.06 2.27
CA ASP A 31 4.55 15.13 2.68
C ASP A 31 5.45 14.77 1.49
N GLU A 32 6.73 14.95 1.67
CA GLU A 32 7.77 14.55 0.73
C GLU A 32 8.83 13.76 1.49
N GLY A 33 9.47 12.84 0.79
CA GLY A 33 10.50 12.03 1.39
C GLY A 33 11.44 11.44 0.36
N GLU A 34 12.31 10.60 0.82
CA GLU A 34 13.22 9.84 -0.02
C GLU A 34 12.97 8.37 0.18
N ILE A 35 13.06 7.62 -0.91
CA ILE A 35 13.05 6.15 -0.86
C ILE A 35 14.40 5.65 -1.31
N SER A 36 14.88 4.63 -0.62
CA SER A 36 16.10 3.92 -0.97
C SER A 36 15.77 2.58 -1.58
N GLY A 37 16.50 2.20 -2.60
CA GLY A 37 16.31 0.93 -3.26
C GLY A 37 17.54 0.56 -4.06
N VAL A 38 17.40 -0.43 -4.93
CA VAL A 38 18.52 -0.93 -5.75
C VAL A 38 19.13 0.17 -6.61
N GLY A 39 18.34 1.12 -7.07
CA GLY A 39 18.83 2.25 -7.88
C GLY A 39 19.32 3.45 -7.09
N GLY A 40 19.48 3.35 -5.75
CA GLY A 40 19.90 4.46 -4.91
C GLY A 40 18.72 5.16 -4.24
N ARG A 41 18.93 6.45 -3.91
CA ARG A 41 17.89 7.28 -3.27
C ARG A 41 17.12 8.05 -4.31
N HIS A 42 15.81 8.10 -4.17
CA HIS A 42 14.92 8.85 -5.03
C HIS A 42 13.96 9.69 -4.19
N HIS A 43 13.69 10.90 -4.67
CA HIS A 43 12.66 11.74 -4.09
C HIS A 43 11.28 11.12 -4.36
N ALA A 44 10.42 11.18 -3.36
CA ALA A 44 9.04 10.66 -3.49
C ALA A 44 8.06 11.61 -2.83
N TYR A 45 6.85 11.68 -3.39
CA TYR A 45 5.72 12.31 -2.73
C TYR A 45 4.99 11.30 -1.87
N ILE A 46 4.47 11.78 -0.74
CA ILE A 46 3.65 10.98 0.16
C ILE A 46 2.22 11.49 0.05
N TYR A 47 1.33 10.59 -0.30
CA TYR A 47 -0.09 10.85 -0.47
C TYR A 47 -0.87 10.33 0.72
N THR A 48 -1.96 10.98 1.08
CA THR A 48 -2.91 10.43 2.05
C THR A 48 -4.12 9.90 1.30
N ALA A 49 -4.50 8.69 1.63
CA ALA A 49 -5.65 8.04 1.02
C ALA A 49 -6.52 7.36 2.06
N ARG A 50 -7.79 7.22 1.73
CA ARG A 50 -8.73 6.42 2.50
C ARG A 50 -8.73 5.01 1.94
N ILE A 51 -8.67 4.02 2.83
CA ILE A 51 -8.84 2.63 2.48
C ILE A 51 -10.08 2.12 3.19
N TRP A 52 -11.00 1.58 2.42
CA TRP A 52 -12.19 0.91 2.95
C TRP A 52 -11.98 -0.60 2.88
N VAL A 53 -12.10 -1.26 4.02
CA VAL A 53 -12.01 -2.72 4.14
C VAL A 53 -13.41 -3.23 4.49
N PRO A 54 -14.23 -3.58 3.47
CA PRO A 54 -15.66 -3.84 3.70
C PRO A 54 -15.94 -5.02 4.61
N HIS A 55 -15.18 -6.09 4.51
CA HIS A 55 -15.39 -7.29 5.32
C HIS A 55 -15.21 -7.05 6.81
N LEU A 56 -14.44 -6.03 7.18
CA LEU A 56 -14.13 -5.71 8.57
C LEU A 56 -14.76 -4.40 9.01
N ASP A 57 -15.54 -3.77 8.13
CA ASP A 57 -16.18 -2.47 8.39
C ASP A 57 -15.18 -1.44 8.91
N ARG A 58 -13.99 -1.38 8.28
CA ARG A 58 -12.93 -0.46 8.69
C ARG A 58 -12.65 0.55 7.59
N LEU A 59 -12.61 1.81 7.99
CA LEU A 59 -12.14 2.90 7.15
C LEU A 59 -10.84 3.43 7.76
N LEU A 60 -9.78 3.40 6.99
CA LEU A 60 -8.46 3.83 7.42
C LEU A 60 -7.99 5.01 6.59
N PHE A 61 -7.31 5.95 7.24
CA PHE A 61 -6.58 7.02 6.58
C PHE A 61 -5.09 6.67 6.69
N GLN A 62 -4.42 6.52 5.56
CA GLN A 62 -3.06 6.02 5.53
C GLN A 62 -2.19 6.88 4.62
N PRO A 63 -0.93 7.13 5.01
CA PRO A 63 0.04 7.68 4.08
C PRO A 63 0.54 6.59 3.14
N PHE A 64 0.70 6.96 1.87
CA PHE A 64 1.26 6.08 0.83
C PHE A 64 2.41 6.80 0.15
N THR A 65 3.56 6.16 0.08
CA THR A 65 4.68 6.67 -0.68
C THR A 65 4.44 6.41 -2.16
N GLY A 66 4.52 7.45 -2.97
CA GLY A 66 4.40 7.33 -4.41
C GLY A 66 5.64 6.69 -5.02
N VAL A 67 5.44 5.61 -5.76
CA VAL A 67 6.53 4.88 -6.42
C VAL A 67 6.13 4.60 -7.86
N LYS A 68 7.10 4.27 -8.69
CA LYS A 68 6.87 4.08 -10.12
C LYS A 68 6.68 2.61 -10.46
N LEU A 69 5.58 2.04 -9.99
CA LEU A 69 5.28 0.62 -10.20
C LEU A 69 4.98 0.31 -11.66
N LYS A 70 4.19 1.14 -12.31
CA LYS A 70 3.86 0.96 -13.71
C LYS A 70 5.08 1.01 -14.61
N GLN A 71 6.00 1.94 -14.36
CA GLN A 71 7.24 2.06 -15.12
C GLN A 71 8.16 0.86 -14.90
N GLY A 72 8.10 0.23 -13.72
CA GLY A 72 8.82 -0.99 -13.41
C GLY A 72 8.13 -2.26 -13.90
N GLU A 73 7.06 -2.12 -14.71
CA GLU A 73 6.30 -3.23 -15.28
C GLU A 73 5.65 -4.14 -14.23
N GLN A 74 5.39 -3.59 -13.04
CA GLN A 74 4.67 -4.33 -12.01
C GLN A 74 3.18 -4.40 -12.34
N TRP A 75 2.57 -5.54 -12.10
CA TRP A 75 1.13 -5.72 -12.34
C TRP A 75 0.26 -5.12 -11.23
N HIS A 76 0.82 -4.97 -10.03
CA HIS A 76 0.10 -4.37 -8.90
C HIS A 76 0.30 -2.86 -8.87
N GLN A 77 -0.65 -2.18 -8.27
CA GLN A 77 -0.70 -0.71 -8.21
C GLN A 77 -0.47 -0.18 -6.81
N VAL A 78 -0.62 -1.03 -5.80
CA VAL A 78 -0.50 -0.67 -4.38
C VAL A 78 0.26 -1.77 -3.66
N ILE A 79 1.11 -1.37 -2.73
CA ILE A 79 1.78 -2.28 -1.80
C ILE A 79 1.26 -1.95 -0.40
N LEU A 80 0.62 -2.92 0.23
CA LEU A 80 0.16 -2.81 1.60
C LEU A 80 1.20 -3.44 2.52
N GLY A 81 1.95 -2.60 3.18
CA GLY A 81 3.00 -2.99 4.09
C GLY A 81 2.54 -2.99 5.55
N ARG A 82 3.51 -2.92 6.47
CA ARG A 82 3.20 -2.94 7.90
C ARG A 82 2.47 -1.68 8.38
N GLY A 83 2.53 -0.57 7.63
CA GLY A 83 1.71 0.61 7.93
C GLY A 83 0.22 0.28 7.95
N PHE A 84 -0.26 -0.42 6.93
CA PHE A 84 -1.62 -0.92 6.86
C PHE A 84 -1.84 -2.10 7.82
N LEU A 85 -0.93 -3.06 7.79
CA LEU A 85 -1.09 -4.34 8.49
C LEU A 85 -1.07 -4.20 10.02
N ARG A 86 -0.54 -3.11 10.55
CA ARG A 86 -0.51 -2.91 12.02
C ARG A 86 -1.89 -2.89 12.67
N HIS A 87 -2.95 -2.66 11.88
CA HIS A 87 -4.33 -2.64 12.36
C HIS A 87 -4.97 -4.03 12.43
N PHE A 88 -4.27 -5.04 11.92
CA PHE A 88 -4.87 -6.35 11.65
C PHE A 88 -4.01 -7.49 12.15
N ARG A 89 -4.64 -8.64 12.25
CA ARG A 89 -3.97 -9.92 12.40
C ARG A 89 -4.03 -10.62 11.06
N LEU A 90 -2.88 -10.95 10.52
CA LEU A 90 -2.73 -11.65 9.26
C LEU A 90 -2.36 -13.09 9.52
N THR A 91 -3.13 -14.01 8.96
CA THR A 91 -2.81 -15.44 9.00
C THR A 91 -2.57 -15.94 7.59
N TYR A 92 -1.44 -16.59 7.40
CA TYR A 92 -1.09 -17.21 6.13
C TYR A 92 -0.95 -18.72 6.35
N ASP A 93 -1.71 -19.51 5.58
CA ASP A 93 -1.62 -20.95 5.58
C ASP A 93 -0.76 -21.39 4.39
N GLY A 94 0.46 -21.83 4.68
CA GLY A 94 1.40 -22.22 3.63
C GLY A 94 0.98 -23.47 2.87
N SER A 95 0.14 -24.34 3.44
CA SER A 95 -0.30 -25.57 2.78
C SER A 95 -1.34 -25.32 1.70
N THR A 96 -2.13 -24.27 1.86
CA THR A 96 -3.22 -23.95 0.93
C THR A 96 -3.01 -22.62 0.19
N GLY A 97 -2.11 -21.78 0.69
CA GLY A 97 -1.94 -20.41 0.21
C GLY A 97 -3.02 -19.44 0.69
N ALA A 98 -3.90 -19.89 1.58
CA ALA A 98 -4.97 -19.04 2.08
C ALA A 98 -4.43 -17.92 2.98
N VAL A 99 -5.00 -16.75 2.83
CA VAL A 99 -4.66 -15.57 3.64
C VAL A 99 -5.93 -15.05 4.30
N GLU A 100 -5.87 -14.84 5.59
CA GLU A 100 -6.97 -14.26 6.37
C GLU A 100 -6.51 -12.99 7.05
N LEU A 101 -7.40 -12.00 7.04
CA LEU A 101 -7.18 -10.73 7.70
C LEU A 101 -8.27 -10.51 8.73
N GLU A 102 -7.88 -10.30 9.97
CA GLU A 102 -8.79 -10.04 11.09
C GLU A 102 -8.45 -8.71 11.74
N ASP A 103 -9.45 -8.07 12.34
CA ASP A 103 -9.24 -6.86 13.12
C ASP A 103 -8.46 -7.22 14.39
N ALA A 104 -7.35 -6.52 14.63
CA ALA A 104 -6.50 -6.74 15.81
C ALA A 104 -6.84 -5.81 16.97
N GLU A 105 -7.77 -4.87 16.76
CA GLU A 105 -8.10 -3.85 17.77
C GLU A 105 -9.43 -4.10 18.46
#